data_a7120055d6297e800589a23000ba8bf2
#
_entry.id   a7120055d6297e800589a23000ba8bf2
#
_cell.length_a   1.000
_cell.length_b   1.000
_cell.length_c   1.000
_cell.angle_alpha   90.00
_cell.angle_beta   90.00
_cell.angle_gamma   90.00
#
_symmetry.space_group_name_H-M   'P 1'
#
loop_
_entity.id
_entity.type
_entity.pdbx_description
1 polymer ?
#
loop_
_entity_poly.entity_id
_entity_poly.type
_entity_poly.pdbx_seq_one_letter_code
_entity_poly.pdbx_strand_id
1 'polypeptide(L)'
;MSGQFFTPYAQPRKQLYTTDEQKQMLAAFQSDSYVGLLREMRAIEGRAAPSPHNSRLLHLPNGSVYALLVCASVPKKVIVALLDGTFLEKLLNDADWAAQRQLMIHSPSVNPDREDPGCYLNIVARPDGRSLTPVEFERLLTVMEISVGLKPDPGNVIQDVAFVYNNRSSGSWKRFLQDNSSLRTAVSNFVTANRTLKLGSSTTGPPADIQFPAEVGWSMKLTARLRDHFTAAKTSPPLFVLAGCVVHCLWPTQFKMHQLVVFRPFFWQMASIAECILTQLAASYGRYGGFNGIQAGVSVTGAMQTDQWLDHQDTASRTGILKTIEENMDDLTNGLEARLDQINTAIIGLELEERVEKLQSEVDNLKRVAHRAEVDMNRVLNRLTDTNARLERAARRRLELQSLHQTLDQVTSMLENALLLKRRND
;
A
#
# COMPACT_ATOMS: atom_id res chain seq x y z
N MET A 1 28.26 -30.71 28.70
CA MET A 1 28.48 -29.28 28.45
C MET A 1 27.14 -28.66 28.10
N SER A 2 26.56 -27.99 29.09
CA SER A 2 25.22 -27.41 29.02
C SER A 2 25.29 -26.08 28.26
N GLY A 3 24.72 -26.05 27.06
CA GLY A 3 24.52 -24.81 26.30
C GLY A 3 23.48 -23.95 27.00
N GLN A 4 23.91 -22.84 27.58
CA GLN A 4 23.04 -21.79 28.04
C GLN A 4 22.43 -21.12 26.81
N PHE A 5 21.13 -21.33 26.60
CA PHE A 5 20.32 -20.52 25.67
C PHE A 5 20.24 -19.10 26.25
N PHE A 6 20.99 -18.19 25.66
CA PHE A 6 20.80 -16.76 25.86
C PHE A 6 19.42 -16.38 25.35
N THR A 7 18.46 -16.20 26.24
CA THR A 7 17.25 -15.43 25.95
C THR A 7 17.69 -13.97 25.70
N PRO A 8 17.48 -13.40 24.50
CA PRO A 8 17.81 -12.00 24.32
C PRO A 8 16.89 -11.19 25.24
N TYR A 9 17.48 -10.44 26.16
CA TYR A 9 16.79 -9.44 26.94
C TYR A 9 16.01 -8.55 25.95
N ALA A 10 14.69 -8.58 26.04
CA ALA A 10 13.84 -7.66 25.30
C ALA A 10 14.19 -6.25 25.77
N GLN A 11 15.02 -5.56 25.03
CA GLN A 11 15.28 -4.14 25.27
C GLN A 11 13.95 -3.41 25.18
N PRO A 12 13.67 -2.43 26.08
CA PRO A 12 12.45 -1.64 26.00
C PRO A 12 12.33 -1.08 24.58
N ARG A 13 11.16 -1.29 23.97
CA ARG A 13 10.90 -0.83 22.59
C ARG A 13 11.15 0.66 22.53
N LYS A 14 12.07 1.09 21.69
CA LYS A 14 12.29 2.49 21.38
C LYS A 14 11.05 3.02 20.67
N GLN A 15 10.65 4.22 21.05
CA GLN A 15 9.55 4.90 20.35
C GLN A 15 9.97 5.14 18.90
N LEU A 16 9.09 4.82 17.95
CA LEU A 16 9.29 5.12 16.54
C LEU A 16 8.80 6.55 16.25
N TYR A 17 9.52 7.22 15.36
CA TYR A 17 9.06 8.52 14.85
C TYR A 17 7.83 8.33 13.98
N THR A 18 6.79 9.11 14.27
CA THR A 18 5.60 9.25 13.41
C THR A 18 5.32 10.72 13.17
N THR A 19 4.78 11.06 12.00
CA THR A 19 4.40 12.43 11.68
C THR A 19 3.20 12.89 12.51
N ASP A 20 3.02 14.20 12.64
CA ASP A 20 1.85 14.72 13.36
C ASP A 20 0.54 14.39 12.63
N GLU A 21 0.57 14.31 11.30
CA GLU A 21 -0.56 13.86 10.50
C GLU A 21 -0.89 12.38 10.75
N GLN A 22 0.12 11.50 10.88
CA GLN A 22 -0.13 10.10 11.27
C GLN A 22 -0.77 10.01 12.66
N LYS A 23 -0.32 10.82 13.61
CA LYS A 23 -0.94 10.87 14.96
C LYS A 23 -2.38 11.38 14.90
N GLN A 24 -2.65 12.41 14.09
CA GLN A 24 -4.01 12.92 13.88
C GLN A 24 -4.93 11.87 13.23
N MET A 25 -4.44 11.19 12.19
CA MET A 25 -5.17 10.09 11.54
C MET A 25 -5.42 8.93 12.51
N LEU A 26 -4.44 8.56 13.32
CA LEU A 26 -4.59 7.49 14.33
C LEU A 26 -5.64 7.86 15.38
N ALA A 27 -5.59 9.07 15.90
CA ALA A 27 -6.59 9.57 16.87
C ALA A 27 -7.99 9.60 16.24
N ALA A 28 -8.12 10.09 15.00
CA ALA A 28 -9.37 10.10 14.27
C ALA A 28 -9.90 8.68 14.01
N PHE A 29 -9.02 7.73 13.68
CA PHE A 29 -9.39 6.34 13.48
C PHE A 29 -9.86 5.67 14.77
N GLN A 30 -9.18 5.94 15.88
CA GLN A 30 -9.56 5.41 17.21
C GLN A 30 -10.89 5.99 17.73
N SER A 31 -11.17 7.26 17.42
CA SER A 31 -12.39 7.94 17.87
C SER A 31 -13.60 7.67 16.99
N ASP A 32 -13.43 7.54 15.68
CA ASP A 32 -14.50 7.56 14.68
C ASP A 32 -14.32 6.53 13.55
N SER A 33 -13.46 5.53 13.80
CA SER A 33 -13.20 4.42 12.88
C SER A 33 -12.78 4.90 11.46
N TYR A 34 -13.16 4.19 10.41
CA TYR A 34 -12.82 4.50 9.02
C TYR A 34 -13.36 5.85 8.53
N VAL A 35 -14.53 6.28 9.06
CA VAL A 35 -15.13 7.56 8.68
C VAL A 35 -14.29 8.72 9.21
N GLY A 36 -13.87 8.65 10.48
CA GLY A 36 -12.96 9.62 11.08
C GLY A 36 -11.62 9.67 10.36
N LEU A 37 -11.04 8.50 10.06
CA LEU A 37 -9.81 8.38 9.32
C LEU A 37 -9.90 9.09 7.95
N LEU A 38 -10.93 8.79 7.16
CA LEU A 38 -11.10 9.38 5.83
C LEU A 38 -11.37 10.88 5.87
N ARG A 39 -12.11 11.35 6.88
CA ARG A 39 -12.35 12.77 7.11
C ARG A 39 -11.03 13.50 7.39
N GLU A 40 -10.18 12.94 8.27
CA GLU A 40 -8.88 13.52 8.58
C GLU A 40 -7.92 13.48 7.38
N MET A 41 -7.87 12.37 6.65
CA MET A 41 -7.10 12.26 5.41
C MET A 41 -7.46 13.36 4.39
N ARG A 42 -8.75 13.63 4.22
CA ARG A 42 -9.23 14.72 3.35
C ARG A 42 -8.83 16.10 3.86
N ALA A 43 -8.94 16.32 5.17
CA ALA A 43 -8.53 17.57 5.78
C ALA A 43 -7.02 17.82 5.59
N ILE A 44 -6.20 16.78 5.75
CA ILE A 44 -4.76 16.83 5.50
C ILE A 44 -4.46 17.15 4.03
N GLU A 45 -5.12 16.46 3.09
CA GLU A 45 -4.97 16.72 1.66
C GLU A 45 -5.38 18.16 1.30
N GLY A 46 -6.50 18.62 1.84
CA GLY A 46 -6.97 19.98 1.60
C GLY A 46 -6.01 21.07 2.09
N ARG A 47 -5.32 20.80 3.21
CA ARG A 47 -4.29 21.72 3.75
C ARG A 47 -3.00 21.69 2.94
N ALA A 48 -2.64 20.55 2.39
CA ALA A 48 -1.33 20.30 1.78
C ALA A 48 -1.30 20.49 0.26
N ALA A 49 -2.43 20.45 -0.41
CA ALA A 49 -2.50 20.55 -1.86
C ALA A 49 -2.23 21.99 -2.32
N PRO A 50 -1.28 22.23 -3.23
CA PRO A 50 -1.09 23.55 -3.85
C PRO A 50 -2.32 23.99 -4.64
N SER A 51 -3.17 23.04 -5.04
CA SER A 51 -4.49 23.26 -5.61
C SER A 51 -5.42 22.14 -5.17
N PRO A 52 -6.58 22.43 -4.56
CA PRO A 52 -7.55 21.41 -4.17
C PRO A 52 -8.02 20.57 -5.37
N HIS A 53 -7.89 21.09 -6.60
CA HIS A 53 -8.28 20.39 -7.82
C HIS A 53 -7.36 19.20 -8.18
N ASN A 54 -6.22 19.04 -7.55
CA ASN A 54 -5.26 17.98 -7.87
C ASN A 54 -5.35 16.76 -6.96
N SER A 55 -6.13 16.79 -5.87
CA SER A 55 -6.30 15.66 -4.98
C SER A 55 -7.47 14.77 -5.40
N ARG A 56 -7.19 13.53 -5.78
CA ARG A 56 -8.23 12.55 -6.13
C ARG A 56 -9.15 12.20 -4.97
N LEU A 57 -8.67 12.21 -3.72
CA LEU A 57 -9.50 11.98 -2.55
C LEU A 57 -10.55 13.08 -2.35
N LEU A 58 -10.26 14.31 -2.80
CA LEU A 58 -11.17 15.45 -2.69
C LEU A 58 -12.23 15.47 -3.80
N HIS A 59 -11.95 14.91 -4.97
CA HIS A 59 -12.74 15.15 -6.20
C HIS A 59 -13.62 13.99 -6.67
N LEU A 60 -13.59 12.84 -6.01
CA LEU A 60 -14.45 11.73 -6.44
C LEU A 60 -15.89 11.96 -5.97
N PRO A 61 -16.89 12.15 -6.87
CA PRO A 61 -18.28 12.35 -6.49
C PRO A 61 -18.82 11.19 -5.62
N ASN A 62 -18.39 9.97 -5.91
CA ASN A 62 -18.65 8.75 -5.15
C ASN A 62 -17.40 8.28 -4.36
N GLY A 63 -16.40 9.13 -4.21
CA GLY A 63 -15.10 8.79 -3.63
C GLY A 63 -15.17 8.36 -2.17
N SER A 64 -16.24 8.73 -1.46
CA SER A 64 -16.45 8.29 -0.09
C SER A 64 -16.69 6.78 0.01
N VAL A 65 -17.48 6.19 -0.88
CA VAL A 65 -17.80 4.75 -0.84
C VAL A 65 -16.60 3.90 -1.21
N TYR A 66 -15.93 4.21 -2.32
CA TYR A 66 -14.72 3.47 -2.71
C TYR A 66 -13.58 3.65 -1.70
N ALA A 67 -13.40 4.85 -1.14
CA ALA A 67 -12.39 5.09 -0.12
C ALA A 67 -12.71 4.31 1.17
N LEU A 68 -13.98 4.26 1.58
CA LEU A 68 -14.41 3.46 2.72
C LEU A 68 -14.19 1.97 2.47
N LEU A 69 -14.53 1.46 1.29
CA LEU A 69 -14.28 0.07 0.91
C LEU A 69 -12.79 -0.25 0.88
N VAL A 70 -11.94 0.64 0.39
CA VAL A 70 -10.47 0.46 0.45
C VAL A 70 -10.01 0.35 1.89
N CYS A 71 -10.42 1.28 2.76
CA CYS A 71 -10.07 1.22 4.18
C CYS A 71 -10.61 -0.04 4.85
N ALA A 72 -11.86 -0.42 4.59
CA ALA A 72 -12.48 -1.62 5.15
C ALA A 72 -11.85 -2.93 4.64
N SER A 73 -11.21 -2.89 3.47
CA SER A 73 -10.47 -4.04 2.91
C SER A 73 -9.11 -4.26 3.57
N VAL A 74 -8.62 -3.29 4.35
CA VAL A 74 -7.34 -3.41 5.06
C VAL A 74 -7.64 -3.71 6.53
N PRO A 75 -7.06 -4.78 7.12
CA PRO A 75 -7.29 -5.10 8.53
C PRO A 75 -6.95 -3.92 9.45
N LYS A 76 -7.78 -3.64 10.45
CA LYS A 76 -7.59 -2.53 11.41
C LYS A 76 -6.18 -2.50 12.00
N LYS A 77 -5.65 -3.67 12.40
CA LYS A 77 -4.29 -3.75 12.94
C LYS A 77 -3.21 -3.31 11.96
N VAL A 78 -3.44 -3.47 10.66
CA VAL A 78 -2.52 -3.01 9.61
C VAL A 78 -2.57 -1.49 9.48
N ILE A 79 -3.77 -0.90 9.48
CA ILE A 79 -3.93 0.56 9.47
C ILE A 79 -3.24 1.18 10.70
N VAL A 80 -3.54 0.66 11.89
CA VAL A 80 -2.90 1.15 13.13
C VAL A 80 -1.39 1.03 13.05
N ALA A 81 -0.87 -0.10 12.59
CA ALA A 81 0.57 -0.33 12.51
C ALA A 81 1.28 0.52 11.43
N LEU A 82 0.60 0.88 10.35
CA LEU A 82 1.11 1.86 9.38
C LEU A 82 1.17 3.26 9.98
N LEU A 83 0.16 3.65 10.76
CA LEU A 83 0.08 4.95 11.39
C LEU A 83 1.05 5.10 12.57
N ASP A 84 1.28 4.04 13.34
CA ASP A 84 2.24 4.04 14.47
C ASP A 84 3.68 3.67 14.07
N GLY A 85 3.91 3.37 12.80
CA GLY A 85 5.23 3.05 12.25
C GLY A 85 5.73 1.63 12.57
N THR A 86 4.94 0.79 13.24
CA THR A 86 5.37 -0.56 13.69
C THR A 86 5.05 -1.67 12.69
N PHE A 87 4.49 -1.33 11.53
CA PHE A 87 3.93 -2.27 10.57
C PHE A 87 4.89 -3.40 10.17
N LEU A 88 6.10 -3.06 9.73
CA LEU A 88 7.04 -4.05 9.23
C LEU A 88 7.57 -4.96 10.36
N GLU A 89 7.88 -4.38 11.52
CA GLU A 89 8.34 -5.15 12.69
C GLU A 89 7.28 -6.15 13.15
N LYS A 90 6.02 -5.70 13.29
CA LYS A 90 4.90 -6.58 13.66
C LYS A 90 4.65 -7.65 12.60
N LEU A 91 4.65 -7.26 11.32
CA LEU A 91 4.43 -8.21 10.22
C LEU A 91 5.47 -9.34 10.23
N LEU A 92 6.72 -9.05 10.53
CA LEU A 92 7.80 -10.05 10.47
C LEU A 92 7.93 -10.90 11.75
N ASN A 93 7.66 -10.35 12.92
CA ASN A 93 8.02 -10.98 14.20
C ASN A 93 6.82 -11.37 15.06
N ASP A 94 5.66 -10.75 14.88
CA ASP A 94 4.50 -11.04 15.71
C ASP A 94 3.75 -12.29 15.21
N ALA A 95 3.49 -13.23 16.13
CA ALA A 95 2.77 -14.46 15.82
C ALA A 95 1.33 -14.19 15.37
N ASP A 96 0.67 -13.18 15.96
CA ASP A 96 -0.70 -12.80 15.60
C ASP A 96 -0.84 -12.23 14.19
N TRP A 97 0.31 -12.00 13.52
CA TRP A 97 0.37 -11.49 12.15
C TRP A 97 0.67 -12.57 11.10
N ALA A 98 0.66 -13.85 11.49
CA ALA A 98 1.01 -14.95 10.58
C ALA A 98 0.15 -14.96 9.30
N ALA A 99 -1.15 -14.76 9.43
CA ALA A 99 -2.07 -14.68 8.28
C ALA A 99 -1.75 -13.48 7.35
N GLN A 100 -1.52 -12.30 7.93
CA GLN A 100 -1.15 -11.10 7.15
C GLN A 100 0.22 -11.28 6.51
N ARG A 101 1.16 -11.90 7.19
CA ARG A 101 2.49 -12.21 6.64
C ARG A 101 2.38 -13.08 5.40
N GLN A 102 1.55 -14.11 5.43
CA GLN A 102 1.34 -14.99 4.28
C GLN A 102 0.70 -14.25 3.08
N LEU A 103 -0.21 -13.31 3.35
CA LEU A 103 -0.92 -12.57 2.30
C LEU A 103 -0.11 -11.40 1.73
N MET A 104 0.67 -10.72 2.57
CA MET A 104 1.30 -9.44 2.23
C MET A 104 2.75 -9.58 1.78
N ILE A 105 3.50 -10.57 2.28
CA ILE A 105 4.84 -10.78 1.77
C ILE A 105 4.74 -11.31 0.35
N HIS A 106 5.26 -10.54 -0.61
CA HIS A 106 5.24 -10.92 -1.99
C HIS A 106 6.08 -12.18 -2.20
N SER A 107 5.43 -13.25 -2.63
CA SER A 107 6.11 -14.42 -3.20
C SER A 107 5.98 -14.32 -4.72
N PRO A 108 7.08 -14.36 -5.48
CA PRO A 108 7.02 -14.35 -6.92
C PRO A 108 6.06 -15.44 -7.39
N SER A 109 5.07 -15.06 -8.21
CA SER A 109 4.18 -16.05 -8.84
C SER A 109 5.00 -17.01 -9.67
N VAL A 110 4.63 -18.29 -9.62
CA VAL A 110 5.20 -19.33 -10.48
C VAL A 110 4.96 -19.02 -11.96
N ASN A 111 3.94 -18.20 -12.26
CA ASN A 111 3.66 -17.70 -13.60
C ASN A 111 3.91 -16.18 -13.66
N PRO A 112 5.07 -15.73 -14.19
CA PRO A 112 5.40 -14.31 -14.28
C PRO A 112 4.52 -13.55 -15.28
N ASP A 113 3.83 -14.23 -16.18
CA ASP A 113 2.96 -13.62 -17.19
C ASP A 113 1.52 -13.37 -16.63
N ARG A 114 1.22 -13.89 -15.43
CA ARG A 114 -0.07 -13.64 -14.79
C ARG A 114 -0.12 -12.20 -14.31
N GLU A 115 -1.06 -11.45 -14.83
CA GLU A 115 -1.37 -10.12 -14.30
C GLU A 115 -1.97 -10.26 -12.90
N ASP A 116 -1.37 -9.59 -11.94
CA ASP A 116 -1.73 -9.64 -10.54
C ASP A 116 -1.71 -8.23 -9.97
N PRO A 117 -2.84 -7.48 -10.09
CA PRO A 117 -2.88 -6.09 -9.68
C PRO A 117 -2.82 -5.94 -8.17
N GLY A 118 -2.13 -4.90 -7.73
CA GLY A 118 -2.03 -4.60 -6.30
C GLY A 118 -1.34 -3.29 -6.00
N CYS A 119 -1.64 -2.78 -4.81
CA CYS A 119 -0.88 -1.71 -4.21
C CYS A 119 0.17 -2.30 -3.27
N TYR A 120 1.37 -1.79 -3.38
CA TYR A 120 2.52 -2.32 -2.67
C TYR A 120 3.25 -1.22 -1.89
N LEU A 121 3.99 -1.67 -0.88
CA LEU A 121 4.97 -0.89 -0.14
C LEU A 121 6.35 -1.53 -0.33
N ASN A 122 7.33 -0.71 -0.68
CA ASN A 122 8.74 -1.06 -0.62
C ASN A 122 9.37 -0.33 0.57
N ILE A 123 9.90 -1.09 1.52
CA ILE A 123 10.53 -0.56 2.74
C ILE A 123 11.92 -1.17 2.87
N VAL A 124 12.93 -0.32 3.06
CA VAL A 124 14.28 -0.78 3.38
C VAL A 124 14.43 -0.82 4.89
N ALA A 125 14.71 -1.99 5.43
CA ALA A 125 14.86 -2.20 6.88
C ALA A 125 15.80 -3.38 7.16
N ARG A 126 16.13 -3.59 8.42
CA ARG A 126 16.85 -4.79 8.85
C ARG A 126 16.05 -6.05 8.53
N PRO A 127 16.67 -7.23 8.45
CA PRO A 127 15.97 -8.47 8.17
C PRO A 127 14.81 -8.78 9.14
N ASP A 128 14.88 -8.29 10.36
CA ASP A 128 13.86 -8.40 11.40
C ASP A 128 12.86 -7.22 11.41
N GLY A 129 12.91 -6.34 10.43
CA GLY A 129 12.01 -5.19 10.29
C GLY A 129 12.36 -3.98 11.14
N ARG A 130 13.43 -4.03 11.92
CA ARG A 130 13.84 -2.87 12.72
C ARG A 130 14.30 -1.72 11.84
N SER A 131 13.99 -0.52 12.31
CA SER A 131 14.26 0.75 11.68
C SER A 131 15.72 1.19 11.82
N LEU A 132 16.06 2.32 11.19
CA LEU A 132 17.36 2.96 11.31
C LEU A 132 17.44 3.75 12.63
N THR A 133 18.62 3.78 13.21
CA THR A 133 18.92 4.75 14.25
C THR A 133 19.04 6.16 13.64
N PRO A 134 18.85 7.24 14.40
CA PRO A 134 19.03 8.61 13.91
C PRO A 134 20.40 8.86 13.29
N VAL A 135 21.45 8.23 13.83
CA VAL A 135 22.83 8.36 13.32
C VAL A 135 22.96 7.67 11.95
N GLU A 136 22.40 6.47 11.80
CA GLU A 136 22.39 5.78 10.51
C GLU A 136 21.58 6.57 9.48
N PHE A 137 20.44 7.13 9.89
CA PHE A 137 19.59 7.91 9.00
C PHE A 137 20.28 9.18 8.52
N GLU A 138 20.93 9.95 9.42
CA GLU A 138 21.71 11.13 9.03
C GLU A 138 22.89 10.76 8.10
N ARG A 139 23.55 9.63 8.34
CA ARG A 139 24.58 9.12 7.44
C ARG A 139 24.05 8.81 6.05
N LEU A 140 22.87 8.19 5.96
CA LEU A 140 22.18 7.95 4.69
C LEU A 140 21.94 9.27 3.94
N LEU A 141 21.32 10.25 4.61
CA LEU A 141 21.02 11.56 4.02
C LEU A 141 22.28 12.26 3.51
N THR A 142 23.33 12.24 4.31
CA THR A 142 24.62 12.86 3.95
C THR A 142 25.23 12.20 2.71
N VAL A 143 25.22 10.86 2.63
CA VAL A 143 25.76 10.15 1.46
C VAL A 143 24.90 10.36 0.21
N MET A 144 23.59 10.51 0.36
CA MET A 144 22.71 10.90 -0.77
C MET A 144 23.07 12.30 -1.30
N GLU A 145 23.33 13.28 -0.43
CA GLU A 145 23.78 14.63 -0.84
C GLU A 145 25.12 14.59 -1.58
N ILE A 146 26.10 13.82 -1.06
CA ILE A 146 27.40 13.64 -1.73
C ILE A 146 27.20 13.01 -3.10
N SER A 147 26.38 11.98 -3.19
CA SER A 147 26.15 11.22 -4.43
C SER A 147 25.60 12.08 -5.58
N VAL A 148 24.85 13.14 -5.29
CA VAL A 148 24.33 14.07 -6.30
C VAL A 148 25.11 15.39 -6.38
N GLY A 149 26.23 15.49 -5.68
CA GLY A 149 27.10 16.68 -5.70
C GLY A 149 26.54 17.91 -4.96
N LEU A 150 25.67 17.70 -3.98
CA LEU A 150 25.22 18.76 -3.06
C LEU A 150 26.22 19.00 -1.92
N LYS A 151 27.07 18.02 -1.64
CA LYS A 151 28.21 18.11 -0.72
C LYS A 151 29.48 17.59 -1.40
N PRO A 152 30.66 18.08 -0.97
CA PRO A 152 31.94 17.56 -1.46
C PRO A 152 32.07 16.07 -1.12
N ASP A 153 32.69 15.31 -2.02
CA ASP A 153 33.03 13.90 -1.77
C ASP A 153 34.35 13.84 -0.97
N PRO A 154 34.34 13.39 0.28
CA PRO A 154 35.56 13.31 1.11
C PRO A 154 36.43 12.10 0.78
N GLY A 155 35.98 11.25 -0.15
CA GLY A 155 36.66 10.02 -0.54
C GLY A 155 36.01 9.46 -1.81
N ASN A 156 35.91 8.15 -1.95
CA ASN A 156 35.38 7.52 -3.15
C ASN A 156 33.87 7.19 -3.07
N VAL A 157 33.11 7.95 -2.26
CA VAL A 157 31.67 7.67 -2.00
C VAL A 157 30.87 7.62 -3.30
N ILE A 158 31.08 8.59 -4.19
CA ILE A 158 30.39 8.61 -5.50
C ILE A 158 30.72 7.36 -6.33
N GLN A 159 31.99 6.94 -6.31
CA GLN A 159 32.41 5.74 -7.06
C GLN A 159 31.82 4.47 -6.46
N ASP A 160 31.78 4.35 -5.14
CA ASP A 160 31.20 3.18 -4.44
C ASP A 160 29.70 3.06 -4.70
N VAL A 161 28.96 4.16 -4.60
CA VAL A 161 27.51 4.16 -4.91
C VAL A 161 27.27 3.92 -6.39
N ALA A 162 28.13 4.48 -7.28
CA ALA A 162 28.07 4.23 -8.72
C ALA A 162 28.32 2.75 -9.07
N PHE A 163 29.25 2.10 -8.39
CA PHE A 163 29.51 0.68 -8.54
C PHE A 163 28.28 -0.17 -8.18
N VAL A 164 27.64 0.13 -7.06
CA VAL A 164 26.40 -0.56 -6.65
C VAL A 164 25.29 -0.35 -7.68
N TYR A 165 25.12 0.86 -8.18
CA TYR A 165 24.12 1.16 -9.20
C TYR A 165 24.38 0.39 -10.51
N ASN A 166 25.61 0.42 -11.01
CA ASN A 166 25.98 -0.25 -12.25
C ASN A 166 25.80 -1.77 -12.18
N ASN A 167 25.99 -2.37 -11.01
CA ASN A 167 25.77 -3.80 -10.78
C ASN A 167 24.28 -4.18 -10.69
N ARG A 168 23.41 -3.23 -10.43
CA ARG A 168 21.97 -3.45 -10.30
C ARG A 168 21.16 -2.99 -11.51
N SER A 169 21.66 -2.01 -12.24
CA SER A 169 20.96 -1.35 -13.33
C SER A 169 21.70 -1.53 -14.65
N SER A 170 20.96 -1.69 -15.73
CA SER A 170 21.51 -1.65 -17.10
C SER A 170 21.82 -0.23 -17.59
N GLY A 171 21.56 0.79 -16.76
CA GLY A 171 21.75 2.20 -17.09
C GLY A 171 23.15 2.73 -16.80
N SER A 172 23.49 3.90 -17.37
CA SER A 172 24.72 4.62 -17.05
C SER A 172 24.54 5.46 -15.79
N TRP A 173 25.40 5.26 -14.81
CA TRP A 173 25.47 6.07 -13.59
C TRP A 173 25.63 7.57 -13.87
N LYS A 174 26.52 7.95 -14.82
CA LYS A 174 26.72 9.36 -15.17
C LYS A 174 25.42 10.01 -15.62
N ARG A 175 24.67 9.35 -16.50
CA ARG A 175 23.40 9.85 -16.99
C ARG A 175 22.32 9.88 -15.90
N PHE A 176 22.39 8.96 -14.95
CA PHE A 176 21.44 8.90 -13.84
C PHE A 176 21.63 10.05 -12.84
N LEU A 177 22.88 10.41 -12.48
CA LEU A 177 23.16 11.38 -11.44
C LEU A 177 23.61 12.75 -11.95
N GLN A 178 24.62 12.81 -12.82
CA GLN A 178 25.28 14.06 -13.17
C GLN A 178 24.42 14.96 -14.06
N ASP A 179 23.65 14.34 -14.96
CA ASP A 179 22.81 15.07 -15.92
C ASP A 179 21.35 15.20 -15.45
N ASN A 180 21.04 14.81 -14.20
CA ASN A 180 19.68 14.78 -13.67
C ASN A 180 19.45 15.87 -12.61
N SER A 181 19.19 17.10 -13.05
CA SER A 181 18.85 18.23 -12.17
C SER A 181 17.59 17.98 -11.33
N SER A 182 16.62 17.24 -11.88
CA SER A 182 15.40 16.87 -11.15
C SER A 182 15.70 15.94 -9.97
N LEU A 183 16.61 14.98 -10.13
CA LEU A 183 17.02 14.12 -9.02
C LEU A 183 17.76 14.90 -7.94
N ARG A 184 18.64 15.83 -8.33
CA ARG A 184 19.35 16.72 -7.38
C ARG A 184 18.35 17.52 -6.54
N THR A 185 17.35 18.12 -7.17
CA THR A 185 16.27 18.85 -6.49
C THR A 185 15.47 17.93 -5.58
N ALA A 186 15.10 16.71 -6.06
CA ALA A 186 14.37 15.74 -5.27
C ALA A 186 15.16 15.29 -4.02
N VAL A 187 16.48 15.07 -4.15
CA VAL A 187 17.35 14.73 -3.02
C VAL A 187 17.43 15.90 -2.03
N SER A 188 17.61 17.13 -2.51
CA SER A 188 17.65 18.33 -1.66
C SER A 188 16.37 18.46 -0.83
N ASN A 189 15.21 18.34 -1.48
CA ASN A 189 13.91 18.41 -0.82
C ASN A 189 13.71 17.27 0.19
N PHE A 190 14.05 16.04 -0.22
CA PHE A 190 13.97 14.86 0.64
C PHE A 190 14.83 14.97 1.88
N VAL A 191 16.07 15.40 1.73
CA VAL A 191 17.03 15.58 2.83
C VAL A 191 16.55 16.68 3.78
N THR A 192 16.14 17.83 3.24
CA THR A 192 15.63 18.95 4.02
C THR A 192 14.41 18.56 4.83
N ALA A 193 13.42 17.92 4.19
CA ALA A 193 12.21 17.47 4.87
C ALA A 193 12.53 16.48 6.00
N ASN A 194 13.37 15.48 5.73
CA ASN A 194 13.71 14.47 6.74
C ASN A 194 14.52 15.02 7.90
N ARG A 195 15.48 15.94 7.66
CA ARG A 195 16.21 16.60 8.75
C ARG A 195 15.28 17.45 9.61
N THR A 196 14.42 18.24 8.98
CA THR A 196 13.48 19.11 9.70
C THR A 196 12.47 18.31 10.51
N LEU A 197 11.85 17.30 9.89
CA LEU A 197 10.73 16.57 10.50
C LEU A 197 11.20 15.50 11.48
N LYS A 198 12.22 14.72 11.12
CA LYS A 198 12.59 13.51 11.84
C LYS A 198 13.80 13.67 12.76
N LEU A 199 14.76 14.48 12.38
CA LEU A 199 15.97 14.69 13.18
C LEU A 199 15.89 15.94 14.05
N GLY A 200 15.13 16.97 13.62
CA GLY A 200 14.94 18.22 14.36
C GLY A 200 13.98 18.16 15.54
N SER A 201 13.12 17.13 15.59
CA SER A 201 12.07 17.01 16.62
C SER A 201 12.54 16.44 17.97
N SER A 202 13.82 16.08 18.10
CA SER A 202 14.37 15.41 19.30
C SER A 202 14.81 16.39 20.38
N THR A 203 13.92 17.28 20.87
CA THR A 203 14.33 18.29 21.87
C THR A 203 14.16 17.85 23.32
N THR A 204 13.48 16.75 23.65
CA THR A 204 13.15 16.44 25.07
C THR A 204 13.11 14.94 25.44
N GLY A 205 13.54 14.03 24.57
CA GLY A 205 13.47 12.59 24.85
C GLY A 205 14.64 11.80 24.24
N PRO A 206 14.75 10.49 24.56
CA PRO A 206 15.70 9.63 23.86
C PRO A 206 15.34 9.62 22.37
N PRO A 207 16.36 9.66 21.48
CA PRO A 207 16.12 9.71 20.04
C PRO A 207 15.30 8.48 19.61
N ALA A 208 14.15 8.76 18.97
CA ALA A 208 13.31 7.73 18.38
C ALA A 208 14.01 7.07 17.19
N ASP A 209 13.84 5.76 17.02
CA ASP A 209 14.29 5.11 15.78
C ASP A 209 13.45 5.62 14.61
N ILE A 210 14.06 5.77 13.44
CA ILE A 210 13.45 6.39 12.26
C ILE A 210 13.13 5.30 11.26
N GLN A 211 11.83 5.07 11.04
CA GLN A 211 11.42 4.19 9.96
C GLN A 211 11.92 4.73 8.62
N PHE A 212 12.57 3.86 7.85
CA PHE A 212 12.95 4.20 6.48
C PHE A 212 11.67 4.57 5.71
N PRO A 213 11.68 5.68 4.98
CA PRO A 213 10.52 6.09 4.20
C PRO A 213 10.07 4.96 3.26
N ALA A 214 8.78 4.73 3.19
CA ALA A 214 8.24 3.76 2.25
C ALA A 214 8.11 4.37 0.85
N GLU A 215 8.27 3.55 -0.16
CA GLU A 215 7.79 3.84 -1.51
C GLU A 215 6.49 3.07 -1.69
N VAL A 216 5.43 3.79 -2.01
CA VAL A 216 4.09 3.25 -2.25
C VAL A 216 3.78 3.35 -3.72
N GLY A 217 3.25 2.30 -4.29
CA GLY A 217 2.85 2.30 -5.68
C GLY A 217 1.74 1.31 -5.96
N TRP A 218 1.26 1.40 -7.18
CA TRP A 218 0.26 0.54 -7.75
C TRP A 218 0.77 -0.09 -9.05
N SER A 219 0.43 -1.33 -9.30
CA SER A 219 0.72 -1.98 -10.58
C SER A 219 -0.32 -3.02 -10.94
N MET A 220 -0.59 -3.12 -12.24
CA MET A 220 -1.32 -4.21 -12.87
C MET A 220 -0.49 -5.49 -12.91
N LYS A 221 0.81 -5.35 -13.16
CA LYS A 221 1.81 -6.42 -13.24
C LYS A 221 2.71 -6.34 -12.03
N LEU A 222 2.15 -6.70 -10.88
CA LEU A 222 2.79 -6.51 -9.59
C LEU A 222 4.16 -7.21 -9.52
N THR A 223 4.24 -8.48 -9.93
CA THR A 223 5.49 -9.26 -9.92
C THR A 223 6.58 -8.61 -10.78
N ALA A 224 6.22 -8.16 -11.99
CA ALA A 224 7.17 -7.46 -12.86
C ALA A 224 7.60 -6.13 -12.24
N ARG A 225 6.66 -5.37 -11.70
CA ARG A 225 6.92 -4.07 -11.07
C ARG A 225 7.83 -4.18 -9.85
N LEU A 226 7.58 -5.14 -8.96
CA LEU A 226 8.41 -5.36 -7.78
C LEU A 226 9.82 -5.83 -8.16
N ARG A 227 9.95 -6.69 -9.19
CA ARG A 227 11.25 -7.05 -9.75
C ARG A 227 12.00 -5.83 -10.31
N ASP A 228 11.30 -4.93 -11.00
CA ASP A 228 11.89 -3.69 -11.53
C ASP A 228 12.46 -2.82 -10.41
N HIS A 229 11.77 -2.70 -9.29
CA HIS A 229 12.28 -1.99 -8.10
C HIS A 229 13.53 -2.65 -7.54
N PHE A 230 13.55 -3.98 -7.48
CA PHE A 230 14.72 -4.73 -6.99
C PHE A 230 15.94 -4.56 -7.89
N THR A 231 15.74 -4.52 -9.20
CA THR A 231 16.81 -4.38 -10.20
C THR A 231 17.16 -2.94 -10.55
N ALA A 232 16.59 -1.97 -9.85
CA ALA A 232 16.77 -0.55 -10.15
C ALA A 232 16.47 -0.20 -11.63
N ALA A 233 15.44 -0.81 -12.20
CA ALA A 233 15.03 -0.58 -13.59
C ALA A 233 14.61 0.88 -13.83
N LYS A 234 14.61 1.31 -15.10
CA LYS A 234 14.25 2.70 -15.49
C LYS A 234 12.87 3.15 -15.04
N THR A 235 11.97 2.21 -14.77
CA THR A 235 10.61 2.47 -14.30
C THR A 235 10.51 2.80 -12.80
N SER A 236 11.60 2.56 -12.03
CA SER A 236 11.64 2.82 -10.59
C SER A 236 11.90 4.30 -10.30
N PRO A 237 11.30 4.88 -9.24
CA PRO A 237 11.54 6.27 -8.84
C PRO A 237 13.04 6.52 -8.58
N PRO A 238 13.67 7.49 -9.27
CA PRO A 238 15.12 7.69 -9.16
C PRO A 238 15.61 7.94 -7.73
N LEU A 239 14.84 8.68 -6.93
CA LEU A 239 15.16 8.96 -5.54
C LEU A 239 15.20 7.69 -4.68
N PHE A 240 14.24 6.78 -4.88
CA PHE A 240 14.19 5.50 -4.18
C PHE A 240 15.34 4.57 -4.59
N VAL A 241 15.65 4.54 -5.89
CA VAL A 241 16.80 3.78 -6.44
C VAL A 241 18.10 4.27 -5.82
N LEU A 242 18.32 5.59 -5.78
CA LEU A 242 19.51 6.17 -5.16
C LEU A 242 19.61 5.79 -3.68
N ALA A 243 18.53 5.95 -2.92
CA ALA A 243 18.52 5.59 -1.49
C ALA A 243 18.84 4.11 -1.28
N GLY A 244 18.29 3.21 -2.11
CA GLY A 244 18.59 1.78 -2.07
C GLY A 244 20.06 1.45 -2.40
N CYS A 245 20.67 2.17 -3.36
CA CYS A 245 22.09 2.02 -3.67
C CYS A 245 22.97 2.51 -2.51
N VAL A 246 22.64 3.65 -1.91
CA VAL A 246 23.37 4.20 -0.76
C VAL A 246 23.29 3.27 0.44
N VAL A 247 22.11 2.76 0.76
CA VAL A 247 21.93 1.76 1.85
C VAL A 247 22.79 0.53 1.61
N HIS A 248 22.79 0.00 0.38
CA HIS A 248 23.59 -1.17 0.05
C HIS A 248 25.09 -0.90 0.12
N CYS A 249 25.52 0.31 -0.28
CA CYS A 249 26.91 0.74 -0.15
C CYS A 249 27.34 0.84 1.33
N LEU A 250 26.51 1.48 2.17
CA LEU A 250 26.83 1.70 3.58
C LEU A 250 26.73 0.42 4.44
N TRP A 251 25.76 -0.44 4.12
CA TRP A 251 25.40 -1.60 4.95
C TRP A 251 24.94 -2.79 4.09
N PRO A 252 25.83 -3.40 3.32
CA PRO A 252 25.48 -4.36 2.26
C PRO A 252 24.72 -5.62 2.75
N THR A 253 24.86 -5.98 4.03
CA THR A 253 24.24 -7.17 4.63
C THR A 253 23.27 -6.89 5.76
N GLN A 254 23.25 -5.65 6.27
CA GLN A 254 22.45 -5.30 7.46
C GLN A 254 21.02 -4.89 7.12
N PHE A 255 20.79 -4.43 5.90
CA PHE A 255 19.48 -3.98 5.43
C PHE A 255 19.09 -4.70 4.16
N LYS A 256 17.79 -4.91 3.98
CA LYS A 256 17.21 -5.44 2.75
C LYS A 256 15.94 -4.68 2.37
N MET A 257 15.57 -4.76 1.12
CA MET A 257 14.28 -4.28 0.64
C MET A 257 13.21 -5.32 0.96
N HIS A 258 12.20 -4.91 1.72
CA HIS A 258 10.99 -5.68 1.95
C HIS A 258 9.93 -5.19 0.99
N GLN A 259 9.38 -6.10 0.20
CA GLN A 259 8.35 -5.84 -0.79
C GLN A 259 7.04 -6.44 -0.30
N LEU A 260 6.05 -5.58 -0.05
CA LEU A 260 4.82 -5.95 0.63
C LEU A 260 3.63 -5.57 -0.25
N VAL A 261 2.69 -6.49 -0.43
CA VAL A 261 1.42 -6.25 -1.12
C VAL A 261 0.36 -5.99 -0.06
N VAL A 262 -0.05 -4.74 0.07
CA VAL A 262 -0.95 -4.34 1.17
C VAL A 262 -2.41 -4.37 0.75
N PHE A 263 -2.67 -4.14 -0.53
CA PHE A 263 -4.03 -4.07 -1.04
C PHE A 263 -4.15 -4.67 -2.44
N ARG A 264 -5.23 -5.44 -2.66
CA ARG A 264 -5.62 -5.97 -3.97
C ARG A 264 -6.98 -5.41 -4.36
N PRO A 265 -7.08 -4.61 -5.43
CA PRO A 265 -8.33 -3.96 -5.81
C PRO A 265 -9.34 -4.97 -6.35
N PHE A 266 -10.60 -4.85 -5.93
CA PHE A 266 -11.73 -5.54 -6.56
C PHE A 266 -12.22 -4.85 -7.84
N PHE A 267 -12.12 -3.52 -7.82
CA PHE A 267 -12.51 -2.68 -8.93
C PHE A 267 -11.34 -1.77 -9.29
N TRP A 268 -11.15 -1.52 -10.57
CA TRP A 268 -10.05 -0.68 -11.05
C TRP A 268 -10.06 0.73 -10.42
N GLN A 269 -11.27 1.26 -10.11
CA GLN A 269 -11.42 2.56 -9.46
C GLN A 269 -10.79 2.59 -8.06
N MET A 270 -10.73 1.45 -7.38
CA MET A 270 -10.14 1.36 -6.05
C MET A 270 -8.62 1.52 -6.05
N ALA A 271 -7.96 1.19 -7.17
CA ALA A 271 -6.50 1.18 -7.25
C ALA A 271 -5.88 2.55 -6.98
N SER A 272 -6.36 3.59 -7.66
CA SER A 272 -5.85 4.95 -7.46
C SER A 272 -6.16 5.51 -6.08
N ILE A 273 -7.32 5.15 -5.54
CA ILE A 273 -7.74 5.57 -4.20
C ILE A 273 -6.89 4.86 -3.15
N ALA A 274 -6.65 3.56 -3.33
CA ALA A 274 -5.81 2.77 -2.43
C ALA A 274 -4.37 3.27 -2.41
N GLU A 275 -3.79 3.61 -3.56
CA GLU A 275 -2.48 4.22 -3.64
C GLU A 275 -2.43 5.54 -2.85
N CYS A 276 -3.43 6.42 -2.98
CA CYS A 276 -3.52 7.65 -2.21
C CYS A 276 -3.62 7.39 -0.71
N ILE A 277 -4.52 6.50 -0.29
CA ILE A 277 -4.74 6.15 1.12
C ILE A 277 -3.48 5.55 1.73
N LEU A 278 -2.88 4.55 1.07
CA LEU A 278 -1.66 3.90 1.56
C LEU A 278 -0.47 4.86 1.62
N THR A 279 -0.36 5.77 0.66
CA THR A 279 0.70 6.80 0.65
C THR A 279 0.58 7.74 1.85
N GLN A 280 -0.63 8.10 2.27
CA GLN A 280 -0.85 8.88 3.49
C GLN A 280 -0.59 8.06 4.75
N LEU A 281 -1.15 6.86 4.86
CA LEU A 281 -0.96 5.97 6.02
C LEU A 281 0.52 5.67 6.28
N ALA A 282 1.28 5.43 5.22
CA ALA A 282 2.72 5.16 5.30
C ALA A 282 3.60 6.42 5.39
N ALA A 283 3.00 7.62 5.44
CA ALA A 283 3.71 8.92 5.35
C ALA A 283 4.73 8.98 4.19
N SER A 284 4.34 8.41 3.03
CA SER A 284 5.23 8.23 1.90
C SER A 284 5.33 9.43 0.95
N TYR A 285 4.52 10.47 1.14
CA TYR A 285 4.64 11.72 0.36
C TYR A 285 5.96 12.46 0.65
N GLY A 286 6.50 13.09 -0.38
CA GLY A 286 7.74 13.89 -0.27
C GLY A 286 7.70 14.97 0.82
N ARG A 287 6.52 15.56 1.08
CA ARG A 287 6.31 16.51 2.18
C ARG A 287 6.54 15.93 3.59
N TYR A 288 6.43 14.62 3.74
CA TYR A 288 6.74 13.87 4.97
C TYR A 288 8.14 13.23 4.94
N GLY A 289 8.94 13.59 3.94
CA GLY A 289 10.22 12.94 3.71
C GLY A 289 10.09 11.52 3.17
N GLY A 290 9.01 11.22 2.42
CA GLY A 290 8.81 9.96 1.71
C GLY A 290 9.31 10.00 0.27
N PHE A 291 9.17 8.89 -0.44
CA PHE A 291 9.65 8.74 -1.83
C PHE A 291 8.61 9.11 -2.88
N ASN A 292 7.35 9.26 -2.53
CA ASN A 292 6.29 9.63 -3.46
C ASN A 292 6.32 11.15 -3.70
N GLY A 293 7.12 11.56 -4.67
CA GLY A 293 7.28 12.99 -5.05
C GLY A 293 6.13 13.53 -5.90
N ILE A 294 5.35 12.66 -6.52
CA ILE A 294 4.18 12.99 -7.34
C ILE A 294 2.93 12.54 -6.57
N GLN A 295 1.83 13.23 -6.80
CA GLN A 295 0.56 12.86 -6.21
C GLN A 295 0.20 11.41 -6.55
N ALA A 296 -0.07 10.60 -5.53
CA ALA A 296 -0.47 9.22 -5.69
C ALA A 296 -1.78 9.10 -6.49
N GLY A 297 -1.95 8.01 -7.20
CA GLY A 297 -3.17 7.72 -7.96
C GLY A 297 -3.31 8.44 -9.31
N VAL A 298 -2.30 9.22 -9.75
CA VAL A 298 -2.33 9.92 -11.05
C VAL A 298 -1.94 8.99 -12.20
N SER A 299 -1.14 7.97 -11.95
CA SER A 299 -0.56 7.09 -12.99
C SER A 299 -1.48 5.95 -13.44
N VAL A 300 -2.74 5.92 -13.04
CA VAL A 300 -3.70 4.88 -13.45
C VAL A 300 -4.19 5.15 -14.88
N THR A 301 -3.29 5.08 -15.83
CA THR A 301 -3.59 5.14 -17.27
C THR A 301 -3.46 3.73 -17.85
N GLY A 302 -4.50 2.96 -17.76
CA GLY A 302 -4.59 1.67 -18.41
C GLY A 302 -6.00 1.16 -18.29
N ALA A 303 -6.79 1.26 -19.35
CA ALA A 303 -8.07 0.56 -19.42
C ALA A 303 -7.75 -0.95 -19.40
N MET A 304 -8.05 -1.61 -18.28
CA MET A 304 -8.07 -3.06 -18.26
C MET A 304 -9.20 -3.58 -19.14
N GLN A 305 -8.93 -4.66 -19.85
CA GLN A 305 -9.99 -5.41 -20.51
C GLN A 305 -10.83 -6.13 -19.44
N THR A 306 -12.13 -6.23 -19.68
CA THR A 306 -13.10 -6.78 -18.71
C THR A 306 -12.72 -8.20 -18.26
N ASP A 307 -12.18 -9.00 -19.17
CA ASP A 307 -11.81 -10.40 -18.90
C ASP A 307 -10.65 -10.51 -17.90
N GLN A 308 -9.69 -9.59 -17.97
CA GLN A 308 -8.56 -9.54 -17.05
C GLN A 308 -9.02 -9.20 -15.63
N TRP A 309 -10.05 -8.33 -15.49
CA TRP A 309 -10.63 -8.00 -14.19
C TRP A 309 -11.35 -9.19 -13.55
N LEU A 310 -11.98 -10.05 -14.33
CA LEU A 310 -12.67 -11.24 -13.82
C LEU A 310 -11.68 -12.21 -13.16
N ASP A 311 -10.52 -12.44 -13.81
CA ASP A 311 -9.46 -13.28 -13.24
C ASP A 311 -8.85 -12.69 -11.95
N HIS A 312 -8.84 -11.35 -11.83
CA HIS A 312 -8.33 -10.66 -10.63
C HIS A 312 -9.30 -10.68 -9.47
N GLN A 313 -10.59 -10.55 -9.73
CA GLN A 313 -11.63 -10.64 -8.71
C GLN A 313 -11.61 -12.00 -8.01
N ASP A 314 -11.39 -13.08 -8.77
CA ASP A 314 -11.23 -14.41 -8.20
C ASP A 314 -9.98 -14.49 -7.29
N THR A 315 -8.85 -13.92 -7.73
CA THR A 315 -7.63 -13.86 -6.91
C THR A 315 -7.85 -13.03 -5.65
N ALA A 316 -8.46 -11.85 -5.75
CA ALA A 316 -8.76 -10.99 -4.62
C ALA A 316 -9.73 -11.67 -3.63
N SER A 317 -10.75 -12.40 -4.12
CA SER A 317 -11.68 -13.16 -3.30
C SER A 317 -10.99 -14.24 -2.46
N ARG A 318 -9.99 -14.91 -3.02
CA ARG A 318 -9.20 -15.95 -2.31
C ARG A 318 -8.31 -15.39 -1.21
N THR A 319 -8.02 -14.08 -1.18
CA THR A 319 -7.21 -13.45 -0.13
C THR A 319 -7.98 -13.17 1.16
N GLY A 320 -9.23 -13.56 1.26
CA GLY A 320 -10.07 -13.31 2.45
C GLY A 320 -10.47 -11.85 2.62
N ILE A 321 -10.29 -11.03 1.60
CA ILE A 321 -10.57 -9.58 1.64
C ILE A 321 -12.06 -9.30 1.88
N LEU A 322 -12.96 -10.13 1.34
CA LEU A 322 -14.41 -10.02 1.58
C LEU A 322 -14.74 -10.20 3.05
N LYS A 323 -14.17 -11.23 3.68
CA LYS A 323 -14.33 -11.47 5.12
C LYS A 323 -13.79 -10.29 5.95
N THR A 324 -12.65 -9.73 5.55
CA THR A 324 -12.09 -8.54 6.21
C THR A 324 -13.03 -7.33 6.07
N ILE A 325 -13.65 -7.14 4.90
CA ILE A 325 -14.64 -6.08 4.69
C ILE A 325 -15.86 -6.29 5.59
N GLU A 326 -16.42 -7.50 5.62
CA GLU A 326 -17.56 -7.85 6.48
C GLU A 326 -17.25 -7.57 7.95
N GLU A 327 -16.15 -8.13 8.49
CA GLU A 327 -15.73 -7.94 9.88
C GLU A 327 -15.54 -6.43 10.22
N ASN A 328 -14.93 -5.68 9.32
CA ASN A 328 -14.66 -4.26 9.53
C ASN A 328 -15.94 -3.39 9.38
N MET A 329 -16.90 -3.81 8.56
CA MET A 329 -18.18 -3.11 8.40
C MET A 329 -19.11 -3.39 9.56
N ASP A 330 -19.13 -4.63 10.09
CA ASP A 330 -19.86 -4.97 11.30
C ASP A 330 -19.38 -4.16 12.50
N ASP A 331 -18.06 -4.04 12.66
CA ASP A 331 -17.45 -3.20 13.68
C ASP A 331 -17.81 -1.71 13.52
N LEU A 332 -17.91 -1.22 12.29
CA LEU A 332 -18.34 0.16 12.02
C LEU A 332 -19.80 0.37 12.43
N THR A 333 -20.67 -0.57 12.09
CA THR A 333 -22.10 -0.52 12.40
C THR A 333 -22.30 -0.56 13.92
N ASN A 334 -21.68 -1.50 14.61
CA ASN A 334 -21.72 -1.63 16.06
C ASN A 334 -21.18 -0.37 16.77
N GLY A 335 -20.11 0.23 16.24
CA GLY A 335 -19.55 1.48 16.75
C GLY A 335 -20.48 2.68 16.57
N LEU A 336 -21.23 2.74 15.47
CA LEU A 336 -22.24 3.78 15.23
C LEU A 336 -23.44 3.60 16.16
N GLU A 337 -23.91 2.38 16.40
CA GLU A 337 -25.00 2.08 17.34
C GLU A 337 -24.61 2.45 18.77
N ALA A 338 -23.43 2.04 19.25
CA ALA A 338 -22.92 2.40 20.56
C ALA A 338 -22.82 3.92 20.76
N ARG A 339 -22.47 4.64 19.70
CA ARG A 339 -22.38 6.11 19.72
C ARG A 339 -23.76 6.77 19.73
N LEU A 340 -24.72 6.21 19.00
CA LEU A 340 -26.11 6.64 19.06
C LEU A 340 -26.69 6.45 20.47
N ASP A 341 -26.37 5.34 21.12
CA ASP A 341 -26.77 5.08 22.51
C ASP A 341 -26.12 6.05 23.49
N GLN A 342 -24.83 6.37 23.31
CA GLN A 342 -24.15 7.40 24.11
C GLN A 342 -24.78 8.79 23.94
N ILE A 343 -25.10 9.17 22.70
CA ILE A 343 -25.77 10.45 22.40
C ILE A 343 -27.17 10.48 23.02
N ASN A 344 -27.95 9.41 22.87
CA ASN A 344 -29.26 9.30 23.48
C ASN A 344 -29.20 9.38 25.01
N THR A 345 -28.21 8.71 25.62
CA THR A 345 -27.99 8.77 27.08
C THR A 345 -27.60 10.18 27.52
N ALA A 346 -26.74 10.87 26.75
CA ALA A 346 -26.36 12.25 27.04
C ALA A 346 -27.53 13.23 26.87
N ILE A 347 -28.44 12.98 25.91
CA ILE A 347 -29.68 13.77 25.73
C ILE A 347 -30.60 13.64 26.94
N ILE A 348 -30.77 12.43 27.46
CA ILE A 348 -31.61 12.16 28.62
C ILE A 348 -31.06 12.83 29.90
N GLY A 349 -29.74 13.00 29.98
CA GLY A 349 -29.05 13.62 31.15
C GLY A 349 -28.98 15.15 31.16
N LEU A 350 -29.38 15.81 30.08
CA LEU A 350 -29.29 17.26 29.93
C LEU A 350 -30.66 17.86 29.65
N GLU A 351 -31.31 18.46 30.66
CA GLU A 351 -32.57 19.25 30.56
C GLU A 351 -32.41 20.55 29.74
N LEU A 352 -32.13 20.43 28.40
CA LEU A 352 -31.95 21.57 27.52
C LEU A 352 -32.69 21.33 26.20
N GLU A 353 -33.94 21.74 26.07
CA GLU A 353 -34.78 21.60 24.88
C GLU A 353 -34.10 22.08 23.58
N GLU A 354 -33.41 23.19 23.57
CA GLU A 354 -32.75 23.77 22.39
C GLU A 354 -31.54 22.97 21.92
N ARG A 355 -30.85 22.29 22.84
CA ARG A 355 -29.74 21.37 22.50
C ARG A 355 -30.24 20.02 22.02
N VAL A 356 -31.40 19.58 22.52
CA VAL A 356 -32.07 18.35 22.10
C VAL A 356 -32.48 18.42 20.63
N GLU A 357 -33.10 19.53 20.19
CA GLU A 357 -33.46 19.71 18.76
C GLU A 357 -32.26 19.70 17.83
N LYS A 358 -31.15 20.36 18.21
CA LYS A 358 -29.93 20.39 17.42
C LYS A 358 -29.30 19.02 17.36
N LEU A 359 -29.18 18.31 18.47
CA LEU A 359 -28.62 16.96 18.52
C LEU A 359 -29.53 15.96 17.79
N GLN A 360 -30.84 16.10 17.90
CA GLN A 360 -31.81 15.30 17.18
C GLN A 360 -31.65 15.49 15.65
N SER A 361 -31.44 16.73 15.20
CA SER A 361 -31.15 17.04 13.79
C SER A 361 -29.85 16.41 13.33
N GLU A 362 -28.79 16.40 14.17
CA GLU A 362 -27.53 15.72 13.88
C GLU A 362 -27.68 14.20 13.84
N VAL A 363 -28.43 13.60 14.77
CA VAL A 363 -28.79 12.19 14.81
C VAL A 363 -29.55 11.77 13.53
N ASP A 364 -30.54 12.57 13.13
CA ASP A 364 -31.32 12.30 11.92
C ASP A 364 -30.49 12.45 10.63
N ASN A 365 -29.51 13.34 10.66
CA ASN A 365 -28.54 13.45 9.58
C ASN A 365 -27.61 12.22 9.52
N LEU A 366 -27.12 11.77 10.66
CA LEU A 366 -26.30 10.56 10.76
C LEU A 366 -27.06 9.29 10.36
N LYS A 367 -28.33 9.16 10.79
CA LYS A 367 -29.22 8.06 10.34
C LYS A 367 -29.40 8.07 8.83
N ARG A 368 -29.60 9.25 8.21
CA ARG A 368 -29.72 9.36 6.76
C ARG A 368 -28.42 8.98 6.04
N VAL A 369 -27.27 9.34 6.60
CA VAL A 369 -25.97 8.97 6.05
C VAL A 369 -25.73 7.47 6.19
N ALA A 370 -26.01 6.89 7.36
CA ALA A 370 -25.91 5.46 7.60
C ALA A 370 -26.82 4.65 6.67
N HIS A 371 -28.09 5.06 6.55
CA HIS A 371 -29.03 4.40 5.65
C HIS A 371 -28.60 4.50 4.16
N ARG A 372 -28.06 5.63 3.72
CA ARG A 372 -27.49 5.74 2.37
C ARG A 372 -26.30 4.82 2.18
N ALA A 373 -25.40 4.75 3.16
CA ALA A 373 -24.25 3.84 3.12
C ALA A 373 -24.69 2.38 3.06
N GLU A 374 -25.71 1.98 3.82
CA GLU A 374 -26.30 0.65 3.80
C GLU A 374 -26.93 0.32 2.44
N VAL A 375 -27.71 1.23 1.88
CA VAL A 375 -28.32 1.07 0.55
C VAL A 375 -27.25 0.94 -0.54
N ASP A 376 -26.22 1.77 -0.48
CA ASP A 376 -25.14 1.71 -1.45
C ASP A 376 -24.29 0.44 -1.28
N MET A 377 -24.06 -0.01 -0.06
CA MET A 377 -23.39 -1.28 0.25
C MET A 377 -24.20 -2.47 -0.26
N ASN A 378 -25.52 -2.51 -0.02
CA ASN A 378 -26.39 -3.55 -0.56
C ASN A 378 -26.41 -3.56 -2.09
N ARG A 379 -26.32 -2.37 -2.72
CA ARG A 379 -26.19 -2.28 -4.18
C ARG A 379 -24.86 -2.84 -4.68
N VAL A 380 -23.78 -2.60 -3.96
CA VAL A 380 -22.45 -3.16 -4.28
C VAL A 380 -22.44 -4.68 -4.06
N LEU A 381 -22.99 -5.16 -2.95
CA LEU A 381 -23.13 -6.60 -2.66
C LEU A 381 -23.96 -7.31 -3.73
N ASN A 382 -25.08 -6.74 -4.16
CA ASN A 382 -25.89 -7.29 -5.25
C ASN A 382 -25.11 -7.34 -6.57
N ARG A 383 -24.35 -6.28 -6.89
CA ARG A 383 -23.46 -6.29 -8.08
C ARG A 383 -22.36 -7.32 -7.97
N LEU A 384 -21.78 -7.52 -6.80
CA LEU A 384 -20.79 -8.58 -6.53
C LEU A 384 -21.39 -9.95 -6.72
N THR A 385 -22.59 -10.19 -6.19
CA THR A 385 -23.32 -11.44 -6.36
C THR A 385 -23.64 -11.72 -7.84
N ASP A 386 -24.11 -10.69 -8.56
CA ASP A 386 -24.36 -10.81 -10.01
C ASP A 386 -23.07 -11.06 -10.80
N THR A 387 -21.97 -10.42 -10.39
CA THR A 387 -20.67 -10.61 -11.03
C THR A 387 -20.13 -12.01 -10.77
N ASN A 388 -20.25 -12.52 -9.54
CA ASN A 388 -19.89 -13.91 -9.21
C ASN A 388 -20.72 -14.91 -10.00
N ALA A 389 -22.03 -14.69 -10.13
CA ALA A 389 -22.90 -15.53 -10.94
C ALA A 389 -22.54 -15.51 -12.45
N ARG A 390 -22.05 -14.38 -12.95
CA ARG A 390 -21.52 -14.26 -14.34
C ARG A 390 -20.19 -15.01 -14.49
N LEU A 391 -19.30 -14.90 -13.50
CA LEU A 391 -18.04 -15.63 -13.44
C LEU A 391 -18.23 -17.13 -13.45
N GLU A 392 -19.14 -17.65 -12.61
CA GLU A 392 -19.46 -19.07 -12.60
C GLU A 392 -20.00 -19.57 -13.93
N ARG A 393 -20.86 -18.76 -14.59
CA ARG A 393 -21.36 -19.06 -15.94
C ARG A 393 -20.25 -19.06 -16.98
N ALA A 394 -19.33 -18.08 -16.91
CA ALA A 394 -18.19 -18.00 -17.81
C ALA A 394 -17.23 -19.18 -17.61
N ALA A 395 -16.96 -19.56 -16.36
CA ALA A 395 -16.13 -20.70 -16.03
C ALA A 395 -16.73 -22.02 -16.56
N ARG A 396 -18.05 -22.21 -16.42
CA ARG A 396 -18.74 -23.39 -17.00
C ARG A 396 -18.63 -23.42 -18.53
N ARG A 397 -18.88 -22.28 -19.20
CA ARG A 397 -18.71 -22.17 -20.66
C ARG A 397 -17.29 -22.45 -21.13
N ARG A 398 -16.28 -22.01 -20.34
CA ARG A 398 -14.87 -22.30 -20.65
C ARG A 398 -14.58 -23.81 -20.57
N LEU A 399 -15.09 -24.49 -19.57
CA LEU A 399 -14.98 -25.96 -19.46
C LEU A 399 -15.69 -26.66 -20.61
N GLU A 400 -16.90 -26.22 -20.99
CA GLU A 400 -17.63 -26.74 -22.15
C GLU A 400 -16.83 -26.54 -23.45
N LEU A 401 -16.25 -25.36 -23.68
CA LEU A 401 -15.40 -25.06 -24.84
C LEU A 401 -14.14 -25.92 -24.85
N GLN A 402 -13.50 -26.12 -23.70
CA GLN A 402 -12.34 -27.01 -23.59
C GLN A 402 -12.71 -28.47 -23.93
N SER A 403 -13.85 -28.94 -23.45
CA SER A 403 -14.37 -30.29 -23.81
C SER A 403 -14.67 -30.40 -25.30
N LEU A 404 -15.31 -29.38 -25.89
CA LEU A 404 -15.58 -29.34 -27.34
C LEU A 404 -14.28 -29.29 -28.15
N HIS A 405 -13.27 -28.55 -27.71
CA HIS A 405 -11.97 -28.50 -28.38
C HIS A 405 -11.27 -29.87 -28.35
N GLN A 406 -11.27 -30.54 -27.20
CA GLN A 406 -10.74 -31.91 -27.09
C GLN A 406 -11.46 -32.88 -27.98
N THR A 407 -12.82 -32.76 -28.08
CA THR A 407 -13.61 -33.61 -28.98
C THR A 407 -13.28 -33.33 -30.44
N LEU A 408 -13.10 -32.04 -30.81
CA LEU A 408 -12.72 -31.66 -32.17
C LEU A 408 -11.32 -32.19 -32.54
N ASP A 409 -10.37 -32.11 -31.63
CA ASP A 409 -9.02 -32.65 -31.82
C ASP A 409 -9.05 -34.18 -32.03
N GLN A 410 -9.91 -34.89 -31.24
CA GLN A 410 -10.11 -36.35 -31.44
C GLN A 410 -10.73 -36.67 -32.79
N VAL A 411 -11.76 -35.95 -33.21
CA VAL A 411 -12.41 -36.14 -34.54
C VAL A 411 -11.41 -35.80 -35.65
N THR A 412 -10.63 -34.74 -35.53
CA THR A 412 -9.60 -34.37 -36.52
C THR A 412 -8.56 -35.48 -36.64
N SER A 413 -8.08 -36.02 -35.54
CA SER A 413 -7.13 -37.14 -35.51
C SER A 413 -7.72 -38.40 -36.13
N MET A 414 -9.00 -38.69 -35.87
CA MET A 414 -9.71 -39.84 -36.49
C MET A 414 -9.84 -39.65 -38.01
N LEU A 415 -10.16 -38.44 -38.47
CA LEU A 415 -10.23 -38.11 -39.91
C LEU A 415 -8.89 -38.24 -40.60
N GLU A 416 -7.83 -37.75 -39.96
CA GLU A 416 -6.48 -37.89 -40.48
C GLU A 416 -6.04 -39.35 -40.60
N ASN A 417 -6.35 -40.17 -39.57
CA ASN A 417 -6.09 -41.60 -39.62
C ASN A 417 -6.91 -42.31 -40.69
N ALA A 418 -8.18 -41.94 -40.86
CA ALA A 418 -9.02 -42.49 -41.93
C ALA A 418 -8.53 -42.15 -43.35
N LEU A 419 -8.05 -40.89 -43.51
CA LEU A 419 -7.42 -40.44 -44.77
C LEU A 419 -6.10 -41.19 -45.06
N LEU A 420 -5.29 -41.45 -44.05
CA LEU A 420 -4.06 -42.21 -44.16
C LEU A 420 -4.37 -43.70 -44.53
N LEU A 421 -5.41 -44.28 -43.95
CA LEU A 421 -5.86 -45.64 -44.30
C LEU A 421 -6.40 -45.72 -45.72
N LYS A 422 -7.16 -44.71 -46.18
CA LYS A 422 -7.63 -44.63 -47.56
C LYS A 422 -6.47 -44.55 -48.58
N ARG A 423 -5.47 -43.69 -48.29
CA ARG A 423 -4.27 -43.56 -49.14
C ARG A 423 -3.38 -44.79 -49.15
N ARG A 424 -3.53 -45.73 -48.23
CA ARG A 424 -2.80 -47.00 -48.23
C ARG A 424 -3.55 -48.11 -49.00
N ASN A 425 -4.84 -47.91 -49.24
CA ASN A 425 -5.69 -48.90 -49.92
C ASN A 425 -5.95 -48.53 -51.42
N ASP A 426 -5.61 -47.28 -51.80
CA ASP A 426 -5.53 -46.84 -53.19
C ASP A 426 -4.03 -47.01 -53.70
#